data_896cf4e6c845c815883a460a31c58237
#
_entry.id   896cf4e6c845c815883a460a31c58237
#
_cell.length_a   1.000
_cell.length_b   1.000
_cell.length_c   1.000
_cell.angle_alpha   90.00
_cell.angle_beta   90.00
_cell.angle_gamma   90.00
#
_symmetry.space_group_name_H-M   'P 1'
#
loop_
_entity.id
_entity.type
_entity.pdbx_description
1 polymer ?
#
loop_
_entity_poly.entity_id
_entity_poly.type
_entity_poly.pdbx_seq_one_letter_code
_entity_poly.pdbx_strand_id
1 'polypeptide(L)'
;MNEANKYENPIEEIEIHDDFLIEDKWISVPIDDNWLDPTERYIKPKFTLSYNGVPFAPLGGVHGLTGQPGHGKTFTFTQLVVAILRGQFYGLKYELKHDIPEPKVLYIDTEMERSNTQLVMLRVYEMMGWEKHSVQEQFKILWLREVVSAEDRWRKVLRAIYDMKPTVVFLDGLIDVVGDFNDNKECQKIIYKCMATASHYKISMWCLLHENPGSSKMVGHAGSFLERKATDVLKIKKNKEGSVVSFEVSQAKARARDLDTWTFVIEDDDNHYGHPVIQGSKMEESPEKTEKSLQDIVSIIGTDTLAFTTLRDKIAAKENKGRGWAKDKINEAIKQGILICKNNKVTAPGPLEEAYQDALAEMEADDIIENVF
;
A
#
# COMPACT_ATOMS: atom_id res chain seq x y z
N MET A 1 -25.76 -22.93 -4.99
CA MET A 1 -24.73 -23.72 -5.68
C MET A 1 -23.43 -22.96 -5.51
N ASN A 2 -22.45 -23.60 -4.90
CA ASN A 2 -21.25 -22.96 -4.34
C ASN A 2 -20.33 -22.36 -5.40
N GLU A 3 -20.09 -21.04 -5.29
CA GLU A 3 -19.04 -20.31 -6.03
C GLU A 3 -17.60 -20.66 -5.59
N ALA A 4 -17.44 -21.64 -4.67
CA ALA A 4 -16.15 -21.95 -4.05
C ALA A 4 -15.20 -22.78 -4.93
N ASN A 5 -15.61 -23.29 -6.08
CA ASN A 5 -14.85 -24.26 -6.87
C ASN A 5 -14.24 -23.73 -8.20
N LYS A 6 -14.22 -22.39 -8.40
CA LYS A 6 -13.64 -21.81 -9.63
C LYS A 6 -12.10 -21.60 -9.56
N TYR A 7 -11.46 -21.99 -8.46
CA TYR A 7 -10.05 -21.66 -8.19
C TYR A 7 -9.13 -22.86 -7.98
N GLU A 8 -9.57 -24.09 -8.33
CA GLU A 8 -8.81 -25.32 -8.01
C GLU A 8 -7.71 -25.72 -9.00
N ASN A 9 -7.48 -25.00 -10.09
CA ASN A 9 -6.35 -25.33 -10.97
C ASN A 9 -5.61 -24.10 -11.53
N PRO A 10 -4.73 -23.46 -10.75
CA PRO A 10 -4.05 -22.22 -11.16
C PRO A 10 -2.67 -22.43 -11.80
N ILE A 11 -2.26 -23.63 -12.07
CA ILE A 11 -0.98 -23.96 -12.75
C ILE A 11 -1.21 -24.67 -14.09
N GLU A 12 -2.40 -24.67 -14.64
CA GLU A 12 -2.50 -24.78 -16.08
C GLU A 12 -1.84 -23.50 -16.61
N GLU A 13 -0.71 -23.70 -17.26
CA GLU A 13 0.12 -22.68 -17.88
C GLU A 13 -0.80 -21.65 -18.49
N ILE A 14 -0.58 -20.36 -18.16
CA ILE A 14 -1.04 -19.29 -19.02
C ILE A 14 -0.20 -19.48 -20.30
N GLU A 15 -0.56 -20.46 -21.09
CA GLU A 15 -0.08 -20.62 -22.44
C GLU A 15 -0.60 -19.41 -23.21
N ILE A 16 0.24 -18.39 -23.26
CA ILE A 16 0.13 -17.42 -24.33
C ILE A 16 0.60 -18.18 -25.55
N HIS A 17 -0.37 -18.80 -26.21
CA HIS A 17 -0.11 -19.49 -27.46
C HIS A 17 0.58 -18.54 -28.43
N ASP A 18 1.79 -18.92 -28.86
CA ASP A 18 2.55 -18.23 -29.90
C ASP A 18 1.86 -18.29 -31.30
N ASP A 19 0.65 -18.86 -31.37
CA ASP A 19 -0.09 -19.12 -32.60
C ASP A 19 -0.85 -17.90 -33.16
N PHE A 20 -0.38 -16.68 -32.90
CA PHE A 20 -1.03 -15.47 -33.43
C PHE A 20 -0.88 -15.24 -34.95
N LEU A 21 -0.32 -16.18 -35.71
CA LEU A 21 0.01 -15.96 -37.13
C LEU A 21 -0.41 -17.07 -38.10
N ILE A 22 -1.57 -17.70 -37.91
CA ILE A 22 -2.11 -18.58 -38.94
C ILE A 22 -3.50 -18.06 -39.36
N GLU A 23 -3.56 -17.54 -40.57
CA GLU A 23 -4.62 -16.69 -41.14
C GLU A 23 -6.05 -17.22 -41.06
N ASP A 24 -6.27 -18.51 -40.83
CA ASP A 24 -7.62 -19.13 -40.81
C ASP A 24 -8.05 -19.69 -39.44
N LYS A 25 -7.23 -19.65 -38.40
CA LYS A 25 -7.56 -20.22 -37.07
C LYS A 25 -8.15 -19.22 -36.10
N TRP A 26 -8.09 -17.92 -36.35
CA TRP A 26 -8.58 -16.90 -35.43
C TRP A 26 -10.09 -16.97 -35.19
N ILE A 27 -10.87 -17.47 -36.17
CA ILE A 27 -12.33 -17.66 -36.04
C ILE A 27 -12.70 -18.76 -35.02
N SER A 28 -11.80 -19.69 -34.75
CA SER A 28 -12.04 -20.82 -33.82
C SER A 28 -11.64 -20.49 -32.37
N VAL A 29 -11.12 -19.29 -32.10
CA VAL A 29 -10.77 -18.87 -30.74
C VAL A 29 -12.05 -18.60 -29.95
N PRO A 30 -12.29 -19.25 -28.79
CA PRO A 30 -13.45 -18.99 -27.96
C PRO A 30 -13.42 -17.53 -27.45
N ILE A 31 -14.53 -16.82 -27.56
CA ILE A 31 -14.66 -15.42 -27.11
C ILE A 31 -15.82 -15.22 -26.13
N ASP A 32 -16.56 -16.28 -25.80
CA ASP A 32 -17.79 -16.18 -25.00
C ASP A 32 -17.58 -15.55 -23.65
N ASP A 33 -16.44 -15.84 -23.00
CA ASP A 33 -16.07 -15.25 -21.69
C ASP A 33 -15.51 -13.81 -21.82
N ASN A 34 -15.32 -13.29 -23.03
CA ASN A 34 -14.75 -11.96 -23.27
C ASN A 34 -15.81 -10.89 -23.55
N TRP A 35 -17.07 -11.28 -23.75
CA TRP A 35 -18.16 -10.34 -23.92
C TRP A 35 -18.54 -9.71 -22.57
N LEU A 36 -18.65 -8.37 -22.55
CA LEU A 36 -19.26 -7.70 -21.42
C LEU A 36 -20.78 -7.80 -21.52
N ASP A 37 -21.41 -8.38 -20.52
CA ASP A 37 -22.86 -8.39 -20.40
C ASP A 37 -23.35 -7.02 -19.92
N PRO A 38 -24.12 -6.27 -20.74
CA PRO A 38 -24.64 -4.96 -20.34
C PRO A 38 -25.66 -5.03 -19.22
N THR A 39 -26.17 -6.25 -18.89
CA THR A 39 -27.10 -6.47 -17.76
C THR A 39 -26.37 -6.70 -16.45
N GLU A 40 -25.04 -6.96 -16.48
CA GLU A 40 -24.25 -7.09 -15.28
C GLU A 40 -24.17 -5.75 -14.53
N ARG A 41 -24.28 -5.84 -13.20
CA ARG A 41 -24.12 -4.66 -12.35
C ARG A 41 -22.69 -4.15 -12.43
N TYR A 42 -22.51 -2.86 -12.70
CA TYR A 42 -21.21 -2.22 -12.67
C TYR A 42 -20.49 -2.44 -11.33
N ILE A 43 -19.31 -3.02 -11.38
CA ILE A 43 -18.46 -3.23 -10.22
C ILE A 43 -17.48 -2.07 -10.10
N LYS A 44 -17.61 -1.29 -9.02
CA LYS A 44 -16.65 -0.20 -8.75
C LYS A 44 -15.25 -0.76 -8.54
N PRO A 45 -14.21 -0.14 -9.14
CA PRO A 45 -12.83 -0.52 -8.87
C PRO A 45 -12.51 -0.41 -7.37
N LYS A 46 -11.88 -1.44 -6.83
CA LYS A 46 -11.37 -1.45 -5.46
C LYS A 46 -9.92 -0.98 -5.48
N PHE A 47 -9.66 0.18 -4.91
CA PHE A 47 -8.31 0.76 -4.83
C PHE A 47 -7.58 0.25 -3.58
N THR A 48 -6.29 -0.03 -3.69
CA THR A 48 -5.49 -0.49 -2.54
C THR A 48 -5.03 0.68 -1.67
N LEU A 49 -4.79 1.82 -2.27
CA LEU A 49 -4.23 2.99 -1.61
C LEU A 49 -5.00 4.26 -1.97
N SER A 50 -4.95 5.25 -1.07
CA SER A 50 -5.22 6.65 -1.36
C SER A 50 -4.09 7.54 -0.81
N TYR A 51 -3.97 8.74 -1.38
CA TYR A 51 -3.15 9.81 -0.81
C TYR A 51 -4.02 11.07 -0.67
N ASN A 52 -4.07 11.62 0.54
CA ASN A 52 -4.96 12.74 0.88
C ASN A 52 -6.42 12.54 0.43
N GLY A 53 -6.92 11.29 0.52
CA GLY A 53 -8.28 10.92 0.12
C GLY A 53 -8.49 10.70 -1.38
N VAL A 54 -7.46 10.82 -2.21
CA VAL A 54 -7.53 10.50 -3.64
C VAL A 54 -7.09 9.05 -3.85
N PRO A 55 -7.99 8.13 -4.29
CA PRO A 55 -7.67 6.72 -4.43
C PRO A 55 -6.82 6.44 -5.69
N PHE A 56 -5.90 5.48 -5.57
CA PHE A 56 -5.05 4.98 -6.65
C PHE A 56 -4.70 3.50 -6.45
N ALA A 57 -4.03 2.90 -7.41
CA ALA A 57 -3.59 1.52 -7.42
C ALA A 57 -4.74 0.51 -7.22
N PRO A 58 -5.70 0.39 -8.19
CA PRO A 58 -6.78 -0.57 -8.09
C PRO A 58 -6.28 -2.02 -8.12
N LEU A 59 -7.04 -2.92 -7.45
CA LEU A 59 -6.89 -4.37 -7.60
C LEU A 59 -7.09 -4.80 -9.05
N GLY A 60 -6.35 -5.82 -9.48
CA GLY A 60 -6.33 -6.28 -10.87
C GLY A 60 -5.54 -5.36 -11.81
N GLY A 61 -4.95 -4.28 -11.28
CA GLY A 61 -4.17 -3.31 -12.04
C GLY A 61 -2.66 -3.53 -11.96
N VAL A 62 -1.96 -3.08 -13.01
CA VAL A 62 -0.50 -2.96 -13.03
C VAL A 62 -0.12 -1.50 -12.87
N HIS A 63 0.85 -1.23 -12.02
CA HIS A 63 1.32 0.10 -11.66
C HIS A 63 2.82 0.22 -11.85
N GLY A 64 3.30 1.42 -12.11
CA GLY A 64 4.72 1.71 -12.25
C GLY A 64 5.26 2.54 -11.08
N LEU A 65 6.48 2.22 -10.64
CA LEU A 65 7.26 3.04 -9.73
C LEU A 65 8.60 3.31 -10.37
N THR A 66 8.89 4.56 -10.74
CA THR A 66 10.06 4.89 -11.54
C THR A 66 10.86 6.05 -10.97
N GLY A 67 12.12 6.09 -11.34
CA GLY A 67 13.07 7.14 -10.97
C GLY A 67 14.48 6.69 -11.30
N GLN A 68 15.41 7.62 -11.37
CA GLN A 68 16.82 7.30 -11.65
C GLN A 68 17.44 6.43 -10.53
N PRO A 69 18.54 5.72 -10.78
CA PRO A 69 19.27 5.03 -9.73
C PRO A 69 19.61 5.97 -8.56
N GLY A 70 19.41 5.52 -7.33
CA GLY A 70 19.65 6.32 -6.13
C GLY A 70 18.63 7.45 -5.84
N HIS A 71 17.51 7.50 -6.58
CA HIS A 71 16.45 8.49 -6.39
C HIS A 71 15.37 8.08 -5.38
N GLY A 72 15.60 7.08 -4.55
CA GLY A 72 14.71 6.78 -3.43
C GLY A 72 13.52 5.86 -3.75
N LYS A 73 13.54 5.09 -4.86
CA LYS A 73 12.48 4.12 -5.18
C LYS A 73 12.19 3.16 -4.03
N THR A 74 13.24 2.57 -3.46
CA THR A 74 13.10 1.62 -2.35
C THR A 74 12.53 2.27 -1.09
N PHE A 75 12.81 3.54 -0.83
CA PHE A 75 12.20 4.28 0.28
C PHE A 75 10.73 4.63 0.01
N THR A 76 10.38 4.97 -1.24
CA THR A 76 8.98 5.15 -1.64
C THR A 76 8.21 3.83 -1.52
N PHE A 77 8.78 2.73 -2.01
CA PHE A 77 8.23 1.39 -1.81
C PHE A 77 7.95 1.10 -0.32
N THR A 78 8.91 1.40 0.57
CA THR A 78 8.75 1.20 2.02
C THR A 78 7.55 1.99 2.57
N GLN A 79 7.35 3.25 2.13
CA GLN A 79 6.18 4.06 2.54
C GLN A 79 4.86 3.40 2.13
N LEU A 80 4.77 2.90 0.88
CA LEU A 80 3.57 2.21 0.39
C LEU A 80 3.31 0.92 1.16
N VAL A 81 4.34 0.12 1.42
CA VAL A 81 4.23 -1.12 2.20
C VAL A 81 3.74 -0.84 3.62
N VAL A 82 4.35 0.13 4.30
CA VAL A 82 3.95 0.50 5.67
C VAL A 82 2.52 1.04 5.70
N ALA A 83 2.12 1.86 4.72
CA ALA A 83 0.75 2.34 4.61
C ALA A 83 -0.25 1.19 4.46
N ILE A 84 0.07 0.18 3.64
CA ILE A 84 -0.79 -0.99 3.44
C ILE A 84 -0.90 -1.83 4.71
N LEU A 85 0.22 -2.19 5.31
CA LEU A 85 0.27 -3.13 6.43
C LEU A 85 -0.20 -2.51 7.75
N ARG A 86 0.04 -1.22 7.95
CA ARG A 86 -0.35 -0.47 9.14
C ARG A 86 -1.73 0.16 9.02
N GLY A 87 -2.28 0.20 7.79
CA GLY A 87 -3.52 0.89 7.47
C GLY A 87 -3.31 2.33 7.01
N GLN A 88 -2.25 3.01 7.48
CA GLN A 88 -1.90 4.37 7.07
C GLN A 88 -0.44 4.70 7.34
N PHE A 89 0.09 5.65 6.55
CA PHE A 89 1.42 6.24 6.75
C PHE A 89 1.43 7.67 6.23
N TYR A 90 1.42 8.65 7.13
CA TYR A 90 1.19 10.07 6.82
C TYR A 90 -0.10 10.24 5.99
N GLY A 91 -0.10 10.92 4.86
CA GLY A 91 -1.27 11.07 3.99
C GLY A 91 -1.64 9.83 3.15
N LEU A 92 -0.81 8.78 3.17
CA LEU A 92 -1.08 7.50 2.51
C LEU A 92 -1.99 6.63 3.39
N LYS A 93 -3.04 6.04 2.79
CA LYS A 93 -4.01 5.20 3.50
C LYS A 93 -4.33 3.93 2.71
N TYR A 94 -4.47 2.82 3.41
CA TYR A 94 -4.97 1.57 2.86
C TYR A 94 -6.49 1.58 2.81
N GLU A 95 -7.06 1.41 1.61
CA GLU A 95 -8.50 1.60 1.38
C GLU A 95 -9.32 0.31 1.47
N LEU A 96 -8.70 -0.86 1.52
CA LEU A 96 -9.41 -2.16 1.52
C LEU A 96 -9.56 -2.76 2.92
N LYS A 97 -9.47 -1.97 3.98
CA LYS A 97 -9.48 -2.49 5.36
C LYS A 97 -10.75 -3.30 5.69
N HIS A 98 -11.90 -2.93 5.12
CA HIS A 98 -13.16 -3.65 5.33
C HIS A 98 -13.27 -4.92 4.47
N ASP A 99 -12.70 -4.92 3.27
CA ASP A 99 -12.75 -6.06 2.34
C ASP A 99 -11.63 -7.07 2.61
N ILE A 100 -10.43 -6.56 2.93
CA ILE A 100 -9.21 -7.34 3.18
C ILE A 100 -8.55 -6.76 4.43
N PRO A 101 -8.98 -7.15 5.63
CA PRO A 101 -8.48 -6.57 6.89
C PRO A 101 -7.02 -6.90 7.16
N GLU A 102 -6.54 -8.04 6.67
CA GLU A 102 -5.15 -8.51 6.83
C GLU A 102 -4.45 -8.57 5.46
N PRO A 103 -4.03 -7.41 4.91
CA PRO A 103 -3.35 -7.39 3.63
C PRO A 103 -2.00 -8.09 3.71
N LYS A 104 -1.63 -8.75 2.60
CA LYS A 104 -0.31 -9.36 2.45
C LYS A 104 0.45 -8.67 1.33
N VAL A 105 1.70 -8.37 1.57
CA VAL A 105 2.60 -7.73 0.62
C VAL A 105 3.76 -8.67 0.28
N LEU A 106 3.92 -8.96 -1.01
CA LEU A 106 5.05 -9.70 -1.55
C LEU A 106 6.00 -8.72 -2.26
N TYR A 107 7.23 -8.66 -1.80
CA TYR A 107 8.30 -7.95 -2.49
C TYR A 107 9.21 -8.95 -3.21
N ILE A 108 9.48 -8.71 -4.48
CA ILE A 108 10.31 -9.54 -5.33
C ILE A 108 11.51 -8.71 -5.74
N ASP A 109 12.69 -9.16 -5.37
CA ASP A 109 13.95 -8.47 -5.64
C ASP A 109 14.83 -9.35 -6.54
N THR A 110 15.13 -8.83 -7.71
CA THR A 110 16.00 -9.49 -8.70
C THR A 110 17.37 -8.83 -8.85
N GLU A 111 17.54 -7.62 -8.25
CA GLU A 111 18.71 -6.76 -8.51
C GLU A 111 19.72 -6.75 -7.36
N MET A 112 19.23 -6.59 -6.12
CA MET A 112 20.13 -6.28 -4.99
C MET A 112 20.85 -7.50 -4.43
N GLU A 113 22.00 -7.25 -3.80
CA GLU A 113 22.66 -8.23 -2.96
C GLU A 113 21.80 -8.58 -1.74
N ARG A 114 21.91 -9.83 -1.29
CA ARG A 114 21.09 -10.35 -0.20
C ARG A 114 21.12 -9.48 1.05
N SER A 115 22.29 -8.93 1.39
CA SER A 115 22.46 -8.00 2.52
C SER A 115 21.64 -6.71 2.35
N ASN A 116 21.63 -6.14 1.13
CA ASN A 116 20.87 -4.93 0.83
C ASN A 116 19.37 -5.18 0.84
N THR A 117 18.92 -6.32 0.28
CA THR A 117 17.52 -6.75 0.38
C THR A 117 17.10 -6.96 1.83
N GLN A 118 18.00 -7.50 2.66
CA GLN A 118 17.75 -7.67 4.09
C GLN A 118 17.64 -6.32 4.81
N LEU A 119 18.41 -5.29 4.45
CA LEU A 119 18.26 -3.94 4.99
C LEU A 119 16.87 -3.35 4.67
N VAL A 120 16.36 -3.59 3.46
CA VAL A 120 14.99 -3.19 3.10
C VAL A 120 13.96 -3.87 4.00
N MET A 121 14.11 -5.17 4.24
CA MET A 121 13.25 -5.92 5.14
C MET A 121 13.28 -5.36 6.56
N LEU A 122 14.48 -5.13 7.09
CA LEU A 122 14.67 -4.62 8.46
C LEU A 122 14.10 -3.21 8.62
N ARG A 123 14.19 -2.36 7.60
CA ARG A 123 13.53 -1.04 7.59
C ARG A 123 12.02 -1.17 7.73
N VAL A 124 11.38 -2.04 6.94
CA VAL A 124 9.94 -2.29 7.07
C VAL A 124 9.61 -2.80 8.46
N TYR A 125 10.38 -3.76 8.98
CA TYR A 125 10.17 -4.34 10.32
C TYR A 125 10.24 -3.27 11.41
N GLU A 126 11.24 -2.41 11.36
CA GLU A 126 11.41 -1.34 12.33
C GLU A 126 10.26 -0.32 12.25
N MET A 127 9.89 0.10 11.05
CA MET A 127 8.76 1.01 10.86
C MET A 127 7.43 0.39 11.29
N MET A 128 7.27 -0.93 11.21
CA MET A 128 6.10 -1.66 11.71
C MET A 128 6.15 -1.92 13.22
N GLY A 129 7.31 -1.75 13.86
CA GLY A 129 7.53 -2.14 15.25
C GLY A 129 7.62 -3.64 15.44
N TRP A 130 7.95 -4.40 14.41
CA TRP A 130 8.13 -5.84 14.46
C TRP A 130 9.50 -6.23 14.98
N GLU A 131 9.57 -7.37 15.65
CA GLU A 131 10.82 -7.94 16.13
C GLU A 131 11.70 -8.39 14.95
N LYS A 132 13.00 -8.04 14.96
CA LYS A 132 13.93 -8.22 13.82
C LYS A 132 14.07 -9.67 13.32
N HIS A 133 13.90 -10.64 14.20
CA HIS A 133 14.05 -12.07 13.89
C HIS A 133 12.71 -12.82 13.87
N SER A 134 11.59 -12.11 13.90
CA SER A 134 10.27 -12.71 13.79
C SER A 134 9.90 -13.03 12.34
N VAL A 135 9.04 -14.02 12.13
CA VAL A 135 8.48 -14.34 10.82
C VAL A 135 7.15 -13.63 10.70
N GLN A 136 7.01 -12.83 9.64
CA GLN A 136 5.79 -12.09 9.35
C GLN A 136 5.08 -12.69 8.13
N GLU A 137 3.88 -13.20 8.34
CA GLU A 137 3.07 -13.77 7.25
C GLU A 137 2.51 -12.68 6.31
N GLN A 138 2.38 -11.45 6.80
CA GLN A 138 1.86 -10.33 6.04
C GLN A 138 2.89 -9.68 5.09
N PHE A 139 4.19 -9.90 5.33
CA PHE A 139 5.25 -9.33 4.50
C PHE A 139 6.33 -10.36 4.22
N LYS A 140 6.49 -10.73 2.96
CA LYS A 140 7.54 -11.66 2.52
C LYS A 140 8.33 -11.07 1.36
N ILE A 141 9.60 -11.41 1.32
CA ILE A 141 10.52 -11.04 0.24
C ILE A 141 10.96 -12.30 -0.48
N LEU A 142 10.79 -12.29 -1.80
CA LEU A 142 11.33 -13.32 -2.70
C LEU A 142 12.60 -12.76 -3.37
N TRP A 143 13.75 -13.29 -2.98
CA TRP A 143 15.04 -12.86 -3.52
C TRP A 143 15.47 -13.78 -4.68
N LEU A 144 15.64 -13.20 -5.87
CA LEU A 144 15.86 -13.94 -7.13
C LEU A 144 17.14 -13.57 -7.86
N ARG A 145 18.02 -12.76 -7.29
CA ARG A 145 19.24 -12.30 -7.98
C ARG A 145 20.11 -13.44 -8.52
N GLU A 146 20.20 -14.56 -7.82
CA GLU A 146 21.01 -15.71 -8.23
C GLU A 146 20.32 -16.64 -9.23
N VAL A 147 19.04 -16.42 -9.51
CA VAL A 147 18.31 -17.21 -10.52
C VAL A 147 18.66 -16.67 -11.89
N VAL A 148 19.36 -17.45 -12.70
CA VAL A 148 19.92 -17.00 -13.99
C VAL A 148 18.84 -16.81 -15.06
N SER A 149 17.91 -17.76 -15.17
CA SER A 149 16.88 -17.76 -16.21
C SER A 149 15.76 -16.78 -15.89
N ALA A 150 15.42 -15.89 -16.81
CA ALA A 150 14.27 -14.98 -16.69
C ALA A 150 12.94 -15.76 -16.58
N GLU A 151 12.83 -16.88 -17.30
CA GLU A 151 11.64 -17.74 -17.22
C GLU A 151 11.52 -18.40 -15.84
N ASP A 152 12.60 -18.91 -15.26
CA ASP A 152 12.58 -19.50 -13.93
C ASP A 152 12.32 -18.44 -12.86
N ARG A 153 12.80 -17.21 -13.03
CA ARG A 153 12.43 -16.08 -12.17
C ARG A 153 10.92 -15.86 -12.22
N TRP A 154 10.34 -15.79 -13.43
CA TRP A 154 8.91 -15.59 -13.59
C TRP A 154 8.08 -16.74 -12.99
N ARG A 155 8.48 -17.99 -13.21
CA ARG A 155 7.82 -19.17 -12.59
C ARG A 155 7.85 -19.10 -11.06
N LYS A 156 8.98 -18.67 -10.46
CA LYS A 156 9.08 -18.48 -9.01
C LYS A 156 8.21 -17.33 -8.52
N VAL A 157 8.07 -16.25 -9.30
CA VAL A 157 7.13 -15.15 -9.02
C VAL A 157 5.70 -15.68 -8.95
N LEU A 158 5.25 -16.41 -9.97
CA LEU A 158 3.90 -16.98 -10.00
C LEU A 158 3.67 -17.95 -8.85
N ARG A 159 4.66 -18.80 -8.55
CA ARG A 159 4.57 -19.74 -7.43
C ARG A 159 4.46 -19.00 -6.08
N ALA A 160 5.22 -17.96 -5.85
CA ALA A 160 5.14 -17.16 -4.63
C ALA A 160 3.78 -16.44 -4.49
N ILE A 161 3.23 -15.92 -5.59
CA ILE A 161 1.88 -15.32 -5.61
C ILE A 161 0.84 -16.37 -5.25
N TYR A 162 0.92 -17.56 -5.84
CA TYR A 162 0.00 -18.65 -5.56
C TYR A 162 0.03 -19.10 -4.09
N ASP A 163 1.23 -19.33 -3.55
CA ASP A 163 1.39 -19.83 -2.18
C ASP A 163 1.01 -18.79 -1.12
N MET A 164 1.40 -17.53 -1.32
CA MET A 164 1.20 -16.45 -0.34
C MET A 164 -0.18 -15.80 -0.45
N LYS A 165 -0.78 -15.76 -1.64
CA LYS A 165 -2.01 -15.02 -1.96
C LYS A 165 -1.92 -13.57 -1.50
N PRO A 166 -0.95 -12.79 -2.02
CA PRO A 166 -0.74 -11.42 -1.60
C PRO A 166 -1.88 -10.52 -2.11
N THR A 167 -2.12 -9.42 -1.39
CA THR A 167 -2.99 -8.32 -1.86
C THR A 167 -2.23 -7.41 -2.82
N VAL A 168 -0.94 -7.21 -2.54
CA VAL A 168 -0.07 -6.32 -3.31
C VAL A 168 1.27 -7.02 -3.58
N VAL A 169 1.73 -6.90 -4.82
CA VAL A 169 3.03 -7.42 -5.26
C VAL A 169 3.88 -6.26 -5.77
N PHE A 170 5.11 -6.19 -5.31
CA PHE A 170 6.12 -5.29 -5.86
C PHE A 170 7.21 -6.12 -6.54
N LEU A 171 7.40 -5.91 -7.84
CA LEU A 171 8.44 -6.54 -8.65
C LEU A 171 9.53 -5.51 -8.93
N ASP A 172 10.65 -5.62 -8.21
CA ASP A 172 11.84 -4.80 -8.40
C ASP A 172 12.80 -5.52 -9.34
N GLY A 173 13.09 -4.87 -10.47
CA GLY A 173 13.82 -5.45 -11.58
C GLY A 173 12.91 -6.11 -12.62
N LEU A 174 11.85 -5.40 -13.09
CA LEU A 174 10.98 -5.90 -14.17
C LEU A 174 11.76 -6.38 -15.40
N ILE A 175 12.88 -5.75 -15.74
CA ILE A 175 13.73 -6.12 -16.88
C ILE A 175 14.33 -7.52 -16.70
N ASP A 176 14.59 -7.93 -15.47
CA ASP A 176 15.27 -9.19 -15.18
C ASP A 176 14.38 -10.44 -15.34
N VAL A 177 13.09 -10.23 -15.49
CA VAL A 177 12.12 -11.30 -15.83
C VAL A 177 11.76 -11.29 -17.32
N VAL A 178 12.46 -10.48 -18.13
CA VAL A 178 12.35 -10.46 -19.61
C VAL A 178 13.47 -11.29 -20.19
N GLY A 179 13.17 -12.13 -21.18
CA GLY A 179 14.17 -12.97 -21.82
C GLY A 179 15.24 -12.16 -22.57
N ASP A 180 14.80 -11.27 -23.46
CA ASP A 180 15.64 -10.26 -24.12
C ASP A 180 15.01 -8.88 -23.96
N PHE A 181 15.62 -8.02 -23.15
CA PHE A 181 15.13 -6.66 -22.90
C PHE A 181 15.24 -5.71 -24.10
N ASN A 182 16.02 -6.09 -25.14
CA ASN A 182 16.10 -5.36 -26.40
C ASN A 182 15.04 -5.84 -27.41
N ASP A 183 14.44 -7.01 -27.19
CA ASP A 183 13.34 -7.49 -28.02
C ASP A 183 12.02 -6.82 -27.58
N ASN A 184 11.42 -6.11 -28.52
CA ASN A 184 10.17 -5.40 -28.33
C ASN A 184 9.00 -6.36 -27.99
N LYS A 185 9.00 -7.57 -28.59
CA LYS A 185 7.95 -8.58 -28.37
C LYS A 185 8.07 -9.18 -26.96
N GLU A 186 9.27 -9.53 -26.52
CA GLU A 186 9.52 -10.05 -25.18
C GLU A 186 9.16 -9.03 -24.10
N CYS A 187 9.52 -7.75 -24.31
CA CYS A 187 9.12 -6.66 -23.42
C CYS A 187 7.60 -6.46 -23.38
N GLN A 188 6.91 -6.58 -24.50
CA GLN A 188 5.47 -6.51 -24.56
C GLN A 188 4.82 -7.69 -23.84
N LYS A 189 5.33 -8.91 -24.07
CA LYS A 189 4.85 -10.16 -23.49
C LYS A 189 4.89 -10.13 -21.96
N ILE A 190 5.99 -9.66 -21.34
CA ILE A 190 6.07 -9.60 -19.87
C ILE A 190 5.05 -8.62 -19.28
N ILE A 191 4.79 -7.47 -19.92
CA ILE A 191 3.77 -6.54 -19.45
C ILE A 191 2.38 -7.17 -19.52
N TYR A 192 2.07 -7.92 -20.58
CA TYR A 192 0.80 -8.65 -20.67
C TYR A 192 0.71 -9.78 -19.63
N LYS A 193 1.80 -10.50 -19.36
CA LYS A 193 1.87 -11.47 -18.26
C LYS A 193 1.58 -10.81 -16.92
N CYS A 194 2.18 -9.66 -16.62
CA CYS A 194 1.88 -8.89 -15.41
C CYS A 194 0.41 -8.49 -15.33
N MET A 195 -0.17 -8.00 -16.43
CA MET A 195 -1.59 -7.61 -16.48
C MET A 195 -2.52 -8.81 -16.25
N ALA A 196 -2.27 -9.93 -16.95
CA ALA A 196 -3.05 -11.15 -16.78
C ALA A 196 -2.96 -11.69 -15.35
N THR A 197 -1.75 -11.73 -14.77
CA THR A 197 -1.52 -12.15 -13.40
C THR A 197 -2.25 -11.24 -12.41
N ALA A 198 -2.12 -9.92 -12.54
CA ALA A 198 -2.80 -8.96 -11.68
C ALA A 198 -4.32 -9.13 -11.72
N SER A 199 -4.89 -9.27 -12.92
CA SER A 199 -6.33 -9.46 -13.13
C SER A 199 -6.82 -10.79 -12.57
N HIS A 200 -6.11 -11.90 -12.85
CA HIS A 200 -6.48 -13.25 -12.43
C HIS A 200 -6.48 -13.39 -10.91
N TYR A 201 -5.40 -12.96 -10.25
CA TYR A 201 -5.26 -13.06 -8.80
C TYR A 201 -5.91 -11.90 -8.05
N LYS A 202 -6.48 -10.91 -8.76
CA LYS A 202 -7.07 -9.69 -8.20
C LYS A 202 -6.11 -8.98 -7.23
N ILE A 203 -4.85 -8.83 -7.66
CA ILE A 203 -3.78 -8.17 -6.90
C ILE A 203 -3.47 -6.79 -7.48
N SER A 204 -2.94 -5.90 -6.67
CA SER A 204 -2.30 -4.66 -7.13
C SER A 204 -0.84 -4.94 -7.40
N MET A 205 -0.41 -4.91 -8.68
CA MET A 205 0.94 -5.30 -9.08
C MET A 205 1.78 -4.08 -9.47
N TRP A 206 2.81 -3.80 -8.70
CA TRP A 206 3.75 -2.72 -8.91
C TRP A 206 5.01 -3.22 -9.59
N CYS A 207 5.38 -2.59 -10.71
CA CYS A 207 6.61 -2.86 -11.43
C CYS A 207 7.57 -1.69 -11.21
N LEU A 208 8.73 -1.98 -10.63
CA LEU A 208 9.77 -0.99 -10.38
C LEU A 208 10.75 -0.98 -11.57
N LEU A 209 11.03 0.22 -12.07
CA LEU A 209 11.91 0.44 -13.22
C LEU A 209 12.78 1.67 -13.01
N HIS A 210 13.98 1.63 -13.56
CA HIS A 210 14.82 2.81 -13.67
C HIS A 210 14.38 3.72 -14.83
N GLU A 211 14.72 5.00 -14.73
CA GLU A 211 14.67 5.93 -15.85
C GLU A 211 16.00 5.94 -16.60
N ASN A 212 15.95 6.27 -17.89
CA ASN A 212 17.16 6.50 -18.66
C ASN A 212 17.94 7.70 -18.09
N PRO A 213 19.27 7.61 -18.01
CA PRO A 213 20.10 8.74 -17.59
C PRO A 213 19.80 10.01 -18.40
N GLY A 214 19.55 11.13 -17.71
CA GLY A 214 19.23 12.40 -18.33
C GLY A 214 17.86 12.52 -19.02
N SER A 215 17.00 11.54 -18.85
CA SER A 215 15.65 11.50 -19.41
C SER A 215 14.62 11.18 -18.33
N SER A 216 13.39 11.61 -18.54
CA SER A 216 12.24 11.24 -17.68
C SER A 216 11.52 9.98 -18.16
N LYS A 217 12.04 9.30 -19.19
CA LYS A 217 11.47 8.07 -19.76
C LYS A 217 12.03 6.85 -19.04
N MET A 218 11.18 5.88 -18.75
CA MET A 218 11.59 4.58 -18.24
C MET A 218 12.53 3.87 -19.21
N VAL A 219 13.42 3.06 -18.66
CA VAL A 219 14.44 2.32 -19.46
C VAL A 219 13.76 1.32 -20.39
N GLY A 220 14.23 1.33 -21.66
CA GLY A 220 13.95 0.30 -22.64
C GLY A 220 12.53 0.23 -23.15
N HIS A 221 12.26 -0.80 -23.93
CA HIS A 221 10.95 -1.07 -24.49
C HIS A 221 9.95 -1.46 -23.40
N ALA A 222 10.35 -2.22 -22.40
CA ALA A 222 9.50 -2.62 -21.27
C ALA A 222 8.94 -1.38 -20.52
N GLY A 223 9.79 -0.36 -20.30
CA GLY A 223 9.35 0.89 -19.70
C GLY A 223 8.30 1.63 -20.52
N SER A 224 8.48 1.70 -21.83
CA SER A 224 7.49 2.32 -22.74
C SER A 224 6.17 1.56 -22.79
N PHE A 225 6.19 0.21 -22.69
CA PHE A 225 4.97 -0.59 -22.61
C PHE A 225 4.30 -0.44 -21.25
N LEU A 226 5.07 -0.47 -20.16
CA LEU A 226 4.53 -0.26 -18.83
C LEU A 226 3.84 1.10 -18.71
N GLU A 227 4.47 2.18 -19.16
CA GLU A 227 3.91 3.53 -19.14
C GLU A 227 2.57 3.60 -19.89
N ARG A 228 2.46 2.93 -21.04
CA ARG A 228 1.21 2.89 -21.82
C ARG A 228 0.12 2.04 -21.16
N LYS A 229 0.47 0.91 -20.52
CA LYS A 229 -0.49 -0.09 -20.02
C LYS A 229 -0.81 0.06 -18.53
N ALA A 230 0.10 0.60 -17.73
CA ALA A 230 -0.11 0.80 -16.31
C ALA A 230 -1.35 1.66 -16.03
N THR A 231 -2.00 1.40 -14.91
CA THR A 231 -3.12 2.21 -14.42
C THR A 231 -2.59 3.48 -13.77
N ASP A 232 -1.59 3.35 -12.91
CA ASP A 232 -0.92 4.47 -12.25
C ASP A 232 0.59 4.34 -12.43
N VAL A 233 1.27 5.47 -12.53
CA VAL A 233 2.74 5.53 -12.54
C VAL A 233 3.18 6.61 -11.57
N LEU A 234 3.91 6.22 -10.53
CA LEU A 234 4.58 7.12 -9.62
C LEU A 234 6.03 7.33 -10.07
N LYS A 235 6.45 8.58 -10.04
CA LYS A 235 7.80 9.01 -10.40
C LYS A 235 8.48 9.65 -9.22
N ILE A 236 9.74 9.24 -8.96
CA ILE A 236 10.52 9.77 -7.86
C ILE A 236 11.69 10.60 -8.41
N LYS A 237 11.85 11.79 -7.88
CA LYS A 237 12.94 12.71 -8.17
C LYS A 237 13.68 13.06 -6.90
N LYS A 238 15.02 12.94 -6.93
CA LYS A 238 15.88 13.40 -5.86
C LYS A 238 16.19 14.87 -6.07
N ASN A 239 15.96 15.68 -5.06
CA ASN A 239 16.29 17.09 -5.00
C ASN A 239 17.42 17.31 -3.98
N LYS A 240 18.34 18.23 -4.29
CA LYS A 240 19.41 18.60 -3.37
C LYS A 240 19.50 20.12 -3.30
N GLU A 241 19.26 20.64 -2.11
CA GLU A 241 19.37 22.06 -1.80
C GLU A 241 20.40 22.26 -0.69
N GLY A 242 21.60 22.69 -1.04
CA GLY A 242 22.73 22.75 -0.10
C GLY A 242 23.09 21.37 0.46
N SER A 243 22.97 21.21 1.77
CA SER A 243 23.17 19.93 2.48
C SER A 243 21.91 19.07 2.60
N VAL A 244 20.75 19.62 2.32
CA VAL A 244 19.46 18.91 2.46
C VAL A 244 19.19 18.10 1.20
N VAL A 245 18.89 16.80 1.40
CA VAL A 245 18.47 15.89 0.35
C VAL A 245 17.02 15.51 0.60
N SER A 246 16.17 15.81 -0.36
CA SER A 246 14.76 15.43 -0.34
C SER A 246 14.38 14.63 -1.59
N PHE A 247 13.26 13.93 -1.51
CA PHE A 247 12.74 13.11 -2.58
C PHE A 247 11.29 13.51 -2.83
N GLU A 248 11.00 13.83 -4.08
CA GLU A 248 9.67 14.20 -4.53
C GLU A 248 9.04 13.02 -5.26
N VAL A 249 7.82 12.65 -4.85
CA VAL A 249 7.01 11.62 -5.50
C VAL A 249 5.82 12.30 -6.17
N SER A 250 5.74 12.16 -7.48
CA SER A 250 4.67 12.70 -8.31
C SER A 250 4.02 11.59 -9.13
N GLN A 251 2.77 11.79 -9.53
CA GLN A 251 2.08 10.86 -10.41
C GLN A 251 2.30 11.28 -11.85
N ALA A 252 3.05 10.46 -12.60
CA ALA A 252 3.31 10.66 -14.02
C ALA A 252 2.14 10.18 -14.91
N LYS A 253 1.30 9.29 -14.39
CA LYS A 253 0.11 8.77 -15.07
C LYS A 253 -0.95 8.39 -14.05
N ALA A 254 -2.21 8.76 -14.33
CA ALA A 254 -3.40 8.34 -13.65
C ALA A 254 -4.48 7.91 -14.65
N ARG A 255 -5.31 6.92 -14.28
CA ARG A 255 -6.59 6.66 -14.98
C ARG A 255 -7.78 7.20 -14.20
N ALA A 256 -7.61 7.58 -12.96
CA ALA A 256 -8.60 8.21 -12.10
C ALA A 256 -8.27 9.70 -11.90
N ARG A 257 -8.29 10.18 -10.67
CA ARG A 257 -7.89 11.56 -10.33
C ARG A 257 -6.38 11.64 -10.14
N ASP A 258 -5.82 12.80 -10.43
CA ASP A 258 -4.42 13.08 -10.15
C ASP A 258 -4.17 13.19 -8.66
N LEU A 259 -3.06 12.61 -8.20
CA LEU A 259 -2.58 12.70 -6.83
C LEU A 259 -1.81 14.01 -6.62
N ASP A 260 -1.92 14.55 -5.43
CA ASP A 260 -0.97 15.56 -4.98
C ASP A 260 0.44 14.98 -4.92
N THR A 261 1.40 15.81 -5.25
CA THR A 261 2.82 15.48 -5.07
C THR A 261 3.17 15.50 -3.58
N TRP A 262 3.96 14.52 -3.13
CA TRP A 262 4.53 14.58 -1.78
C TRP A 262 6.05 14.54 -1.79
N THR A 263 6.62 15.14 -0.77
CA THR A 263 8.07 15.16 -0.58
C THR A 263 8.42 14.46 0.72
N PHE A 264 9.49 13.68 0.71
CA PHE A 264 10.01 13.06 1.91
C PHE A 264 11.52 13.27 2.03
N VAL A 265 11.99 13.18 3.25
CA VAL A 265 13.42 13.10 3.60
C VAL A 265 13.71 11.74 4.20
N ILE A 266 14.98 11.36 4.22
CA ILE A 266 15.42 10.16 4.93
C ILE A 266 16.06 10.64 6.22
N GLU A 267 15.44 10.28 7.34
CA GLU A 267 16.02 10.49 8.66
C GLU A 267 16.87 9.27 9.02
N ASP A 268 18.04 9.55 9.59
CA ASP A 268 18.90 8.50 10.12
C ASP A 268 18.31 8.00 11.45
N ASP A 269 18.45 6.72 11.69
CA ASP A 269 17.99 6.05 12.92
C ASP A 269 19.17 5.34 13.59
N ASP A 270 18.99 4.91 14.83
CA ASP A 270 20.03 4.24 15.63
C ASP A 270 20.59 2.97 14.95
N ASN A 271 19.85 2.38 14.02
CA ASN A 271 20.23 1.19 13.28
C ASN A 271 20.73 1.48 11.86
N HIS A 272 20.73 2.73 11.43
CA HIS A 272 21.13 3.20 10.09
C HIS A 272 20.35 2.58 8.92
N TYR A 273 19.08 2.20 9.16
CA TYR A 273 18.22 1.70 8.08
C TYR A 273 17.62 2.81 7.22
N GLY A 274 17.58 4.04 7.77
CA GLY A 274 17.02 5.24 7.18
C GLY A 274 15.49 5.19 7.10
N HIS A 275 14.82 6.11 7.76
CA HIS A 275 13.37 6.21 7.78
C HIS A 275 12.89 7.30 6.82
N PRO A 276 12.02 6.98 5.84
CA PRO A 276 11.39 8.01 5.02
C PRO A 276 10.34 8.76 5.85
N VAL A 277 10.45 10.08 5.90
CA VAL A 277 9.52 10.97 6.61
C VAL A 277 8.92 11.96 5.62
N ILE A 278 7.59 11.90 5.44
CA ILE A 278 6.88 12.79 4.52
C ILE A 278 6.80 14.19 5.12
N GLN A 279 7.27 15.18 4.39
CA GLN A 279 7.30 16.58 4.82
C GLN A 279 5.90 17.20 4.74
N GLY A 280 5.60 18.07 5.71
CA GLY A 280 4.32 18.80 5.76
C GLY A 280 3.11 17.98 6.20
N SER A 281 3.26 16.68 6.36
CA SER A 281 2.22 15.80 6.90
C SER A 281 2.54 15.42 8.34
N LYS A 282 1.56 15.45 9.23
CA LYS A 282 1.71 14.83 10.55
C LYS A 282 1.51 13.32 10.39
N MET A 283 2.41 12.53 10.96
CA MET A 283 2.19 11.10 11.07
C MET A 283 1.00 10.88 11.99
N GLU A 284 -0.09 10.32 11.46
CA GLU A 284 -1.19 9.88 12.31
C GLU A 284 -0.70 8.62 13.06
N GLU A 285 -0.87 8.64 14.37
CA GLU A 285 -0.53 7.47 15.20
C GLU A 285 -1.37 6.27 14.74
N SER A 286 -0.81 5.05 14.83
CA SER A 286 -1.58 3.86 14.49
C SER A 286 -2.84 3.77 15.35
N PRO A 287 -3.97 3.25 14.82
CA PRO A 287 -5.20 3.12 15.58
C PRO A 287 -4.99 2.48 16.95
N GLU A 288 -4.18 1.42 17.04
CA GLU A 288 -3.84 0.74 18.31
C GLU A 288 -3.05 1.63 19.29
N LYS A 289 -2.10 2.43 18.79
CA LYS A 289 -1.37 3.39 19.65
C LYS A 289 -2.24 4.57 20.05
N THR A 290 -3.11 5.02 19.14
CA THR A 290 -4.09 6.08 19.44
C THR A 290 -5.07 5.58 20.47
N GLU A 291 -5.64 4.39 20.31
CA GLU A 291 -6.58 3.79 21.24
C GLU A 291 -5.94 3.54 22.61
N LYS A 292 -4.73 2.99 22.66
CA LYS A 292 -3.97 2.84 23.91
C LYS A 292 -3.66 4.18 24.56
N SER A 293 -3.21 5.17 23.79
CA SER A 293 -2.96 6.54 24.27
C SER A 293 -4.23 7.21 24.80
N LEU A 294 -5.39 6.95 24.19
CA LEU A 294 -6.67 7.49 24.62
C LEU A 294 -7.20 6.77 25.88
N GLN A 295 -7.00 5.45 25.98
CA GLN A 295 -7.28 4.68 27.20
C GLN A 295 -6.39 5.12 28.37
N ASP A 296 -5.13 5.45 28.12
CA ASP A 296 -4.23 6.03 29.12
C ASP A 296 -4.76 7.41 29.62
N ILE A 297 -5.38 8.21 28.76
CA ILE A 297 -6.04 9.46 29.17
C ILE A 297 -7.25 9.20 30.07
N VAL A 298 -8.08 8.20 29.74
CA VAL A 298 -9.18 7.77 30.61
C VAL A 298 -8.66 7.35 31.97
N SER A 299 -7.54 6.62 32.02
CA SER A 299 -6.91 6.24 33.30
C SER A 299 -6.39 7.41 34.14
N ILE A 300 -6.04 8.53 33.49
CA ILE A 300 -5.61 9.77 34.18
C ILE A 300 -6.78 10.54 34.77
N ILE A 301 -7.92 10.53 34.11
CA ILE A 301 -9.12 11.21 34.58
C ILE A 301 -9.88 10.35 35.61
N GLY A 302 -9.84 9.03 35.47
CA GLY A 302 -10.58 8.09 36.32
C GLY A 302 -12.09 8.39 36.30
N THR A 303 -12.71 8.40 37.49
CA THR A 303 -14.13 8.75 37.67
C THR A 303 -14.34 10.24 37.96
N ASP A 304 -13.27 11.04 37.91
CA ASP A 304 -13.32 12.45 38.28
C ASP A 304 -13.84 13.33 37.14
N THR A 305 -14.36 14.50 37.50
CA THR A 305 -14.64 15.57 36.57
C THR A 305 -13.54 16.63 36.74
N LEU A 306 -12.72 16.82 35.72
CA LEU A 306 -11.61 17.76 35.76
C LEU A 306 -11.85 18.96 34.83
N ALA A 307 -11.34 20.14 35.22
CA ALA A 307 -11.27 21.24 34.28
C ALA A 307 -10.35 20.88 33.10
N PHE A 308 -10.69 21.29 31.88
CA PHE A 308 -9.92 21.00 30.68
C PHE A 308 -8.44 21.35 30.82
N THR A 309 -8.15 22.52 31.44
CA THR A 309 -6.76 22.98 31.67
C THR A 309 -6.02 22.10 32.67
N THR A 310 -6.71 21.60 33.69
CA THR A 310 -6.14 20.70 34.69
C THR A 310 -5.81 19.35 34.09
N LEU A 311 -6.72 18.78 33.30
CA LEU A 311 -6.50 17.51 32.60
C LEU A 311 -5.34 17.65 31.61
N ARG A 312 -5.31 18.75 30.82
CA ARG A 312 -4.23 19.04 29.90
C ARG A 312 -2.86 19.06 30.59
N ASP A 313 -2.75 19.76 31.72
CA ASP A 313 -1.48 19.89 32.43
C ASP A 313 -1.05 18.58 33.10
N LYS A 314 -2.01 17.75 33.58
CA LYS A 314 -1.75 16.40 34.06
C LYS A 314 -1.22 15.47 32.95
N ILE A 315 -1.86 15.47 31.78
CA ILE A 315 -1.43 14.67 30.62
C ILE A 315 -0.04 15.11 30.14
N ALA A 316 0.16 16.43 29.99
CA ALA A 316 1.45 16.99 29.57
C ALA A 316 2.59 16.57 30.50
N ALA A 317 2.36 16.57 31.82
CA ALA A 317 3.33 16.17 32.83
C ALA A 317 3.59 14.65 32.83
N LYS A 318 2.55 13.83 32.72
CA LYS A 318 2.68 12.35 32.73
C LYS A 318 3.40 11.85 31.48
N GLU A 319 3.05 12.39 30.31
CA GLU A 319 3.61 11.98 29.03
C GLU A 319 4.92 12.71 28.64
N ASN A 320 5.38 13.60 29.52
CA ASN A 320 6.56 14.47 29.26
C ASN A 320 6.48 15.18 27.89
N LYS A 321 5.27 15.68 27.55
CA LYS A 321 4.96 16.35 26.28
C LYS A 321 4.48 17.79 26.52
N GLY A 322 4.50 18.61 25.45
CA GLY A 322 4.03 19.99 25.53
C GLY A 322 2.50 20.12 25.72
N ARG A 323 2.05 21.24 26.31
CA ARG A 323 0.63 21.57 26.52
C ARG A 323 -0.21 21.56 25.24
N GLY A 324 0.38 21.94 24.10
CA GLY A 324 -0.27 21.91 22.79
C GLY A 324 -0.65 20.48 22.39
N TRP A 325 0.29 19.56 22.49
CA TRP A 325 0.08 18.15 22.23
C TRP A 325 -1.02 17.54 23.13
N ALA A 326 -0.96 17.82 24.43
CA ALA A 326 -1.96 17.33 25.37
C ALA A 326 -3.38 17.87 25.08
N LYS A 327 -3.48 19.13 24.64
CA LYS A 327 -4.74 19.76 24.20
C LYS A 327 -5.31 19.03 22.98
N ASP A 328 -4.47 18.74 21.99
CA ASP A 328 -4.90 18.08 20.76
C ASP A 328 -5.40 16.65 21.06
N LYS A 329 -4.72 15.92 21.96
CA LYS A 329 -5.14 14.58 22.40
C LYS A 329 -6.46 14.58 23.16
N ILE A 330 -6.72 15.55 24.03
CA ILE A 330 -8.02 15.67 24.71
C ILE A 330 -9.13 15.96 23.71
N ASN A 331 -8.90 16.84 22.75
CA ASN A 331 -9.88 17.18 21.72
C ASN A 331 -10.18 15.96 20.83
N GLU A 332 -9.18 15.14 20.53
CA GLU A 332 -9.35 13.89 19.79
C GLU A 332 -10.18 12.89 20.58
N ALA A 333 -9.89 12.69 21.87
CA ALA A 333 -10.69 11.83 22.75
C ALA A 333 -12.14 12.28 22.88
N ILE A 334 -12.40 13.60 22.90
CA ILE A 334 -13.76 14.14 22.90
C ILE A 334 -14.45 13.88 21.56
N LYS A 335 -13.76 14.05 20.45
CA LYS A 335 -14.28 13.80 19.10
C LYS A 335 -14.66 12.32 18.88
N GLN A 336 -13.93 11.40 19.52
CA GLN A 336 -14.19 9.95 19.45
C GLN A 336 -15.18 9.46 20.52
N GLY A 337 -15.78 10.35 21.32
CA GLY A 337 -16.75 9.99 22.37
C GLY A 337 -16.13 9.34 23.61
N ILE A 338 -14.80 9.22 23.69
CA ILE A 338 -14.06 8.64 24.81
C ILE A 338 -14.07 9.55 26.04
N LEU A 339 -14.20 10.85 25.81
CA LEU A 339 -14.37 11.87 26.84
C LEU A 339 -15.53 12.79 26.51
N ILE A 340 -16.23 13.24 27.55
CA ILE A 340 -17.32 14.22 27.43
C ILE A 340 -16.84 15.56 28.00
N CYS A 341 -17.00 16.64 27.23
CA CYS A 341 -16.70 17.98 27.68
C CYS A 341 -17.97 18.83 27.73
N LYS A 342 -18.35 19.25 28.97
CA LYS A 342 -19.47 20.19 29.19
C LYS A 342 -18.98 21.34 30.07
N ASN A 343 -19.22 22.58 29.65
CA ASN A 343 -18.85 23.80 30.41
C ASN A 343 -17.35 23.81 30.84
N ASN A 344 -16.46 23.45 29.93
CA ASN A 344 -15.00 23.40 30.17
C ASN A 344 -14.57 22.38 31.26
N LYS A 345 -15.45 21.44 31.59
CA LYS A 345 -15.17 20.29 32.45
C LYS A 345 -15.19 19.03 31.62
N VAL A 346 -14.23 18.15 31.83
CA VAL A 346 -14.05 16.89 31.09
C VAL A 346 -14.26 15.72 32.05
N THR A 347 -15.04 14.73 31.61
CA THR A 347 -15.30 13.47 32.33
C THR A 347 -15.13 12.29 31.37
N ALA A 348 -14.81 11.12 31.88
CA ALA A 348 -15.02 9.86 31.15
C ALA A 348 -16.54 9.53 31.13
N PRO A 349 -17.07 8.96 30.03
CA PRO A 349 -18.44 8.47 29.99
C PRO A 349 -18.64 7.39 31.06
N GLY A 350 -19.81 7.42 31.73
CA GLY A 350 -20.18 6.38 32.67
C GLY A 350 -20.68 5.11 31.94
N PRO A 351 -20.76 3.94 32.61
CA PRO A 351 -21.13 2.66 31.99
C PRO A 351 -22.48 2.67 31.25
N LEU A 352 -23.41 3.53 31.65
CA LEU A 352 -24.72 3.72 30.99
C LEU A 352 -24.60 4.57 29.70
N GLU A 353 -23.66 5.47 29.64
CA GLU A 353 -23.44 6.35 28.49
C GLU A 353 -22.61 5.65 27.40
N GLU A 354 -21.69 4.75 27.79
CA GLU A 354 -21.00 3.82 26.88
C GLU A 354 -21.99 2.87 26.20
N ALA A 355 -22.90 2.24 26.97
CA ALA A 355 -23.90 1.35 26.42
C ALA A 355 -24.91 2.07 25.48
N TYR A 356 -25.17 3.37 25.72
CA TYR A 356 -26.00 4.17 24.83
C TYR A 356 -25.29 4.57 23.53
N GLN A 357 -23.98 4.85 23.58
CA GLN A 357 -23.18 5.15 22.39
C GLN A 357 -22.95 3.89 21.54
N ASP A 358 -22.74 2.74 22.15
CA ASP A 358 -22.64 1.45 21.45
C ASP A 358 -23.96 1.10 20.75
N ALA A 359 -25.11 1.31 21.42
CA ALA A 359 -26.43 1.11 20.83
C ALA A 359 -26.74 2.08 19.68
N LEU A 360 -26.27 3.34 19.76
CA LEU A 360 -26.38 4.32 18.67
C LEU A 360 -25.52 3.93 17.47
N ALA A 361 -24.31 3.46 17.70
CA ALA A 361 -23.38 2.99 16.64
C ALA A 361 -23.94 1.75 15.92
N GLU A 362 -24.59 0.83 16.66
CA GLU A 362 -25.31 -0.32 16.07
C GLU A 362 -26.52 0.12 15.25
N MET A 363 -27.31 1.10 15.71
CA MET A 363 -28.45 1.63 14.97
C MET A 363 -28.02 2.39 13.69
N GLU A 364 -26.95 3.17 13.73
CA GLU A 364 -26.42 3.85 12.54
C GLU A 364 -25.81 2.85 11.52
N ALA A 365 -25.27 1.72 11.98
CA ALA A 365 -24.81 0.65 11.12
C ALA A 365 -25.97 -0.08 10.42
N ASP A 366 -27.09 -0.29 11.11
CA ASP A 366 -28.30 -0.92 10.55
C ASP A 366 -29.02 0.03 9.56
N ASP A 367 -29.10 1.33 9.83
CA ASP A 367 -29.69 2.32 8.91
C ASP A 367 -28.86 2.48 7.61
N ILE A 368 -27.56 2.22 7.64
CA ILE A 368 -26.72 2.19 6.44
C ILE A 368 -27.04 0.95 5.59
N ILE A 369 -27.46 -0.15 6.21
CA ILE A 369 -27.79 -1.40 5.52
C ILE A 369 -29.17 -1.29 4.85
N GLU A 370 -30.17 -0.62 5.47
CA GLU A 370 -31.50 -0.46 4.86
C GLU A 370 -31.56 0.57 3.72
N ASN A 371 -30.62 1.51 3.63
CA ASN A 371 -30.57 2.50 2.54
C ASN A 371 -29.70 2.09 1.34
N VAL A 372 -29.23 0.84 1.28
CA VAL A 372 -28.39 0.32 0.20
C VAL A 372 -29.10 -0.77 -0.64
N PHE A 373 -30.40 -1.01 -0.40
CA PHE A 373 -31.20 -1.90 -1.25
C PHE A 373 -32.18 -1.15 -2.15
#